data_a6e14daa4a3777d9f43022699dc33791
#
_entry.id   a6e14daa4a3777d9f43022699dc33791
#
_cell.length_a   1.000
_cell.length_b   1.000
_cell.length_c   1.000
_cell.angle_alpha   90.00
_cell.angle_beta   90.00
_cell.angle_gamma   90.00
#
_symmetry.space_group_name_H-M   'P 1'
#
loop_
_entity.id
_entity.type
_entity.pdbx_description
1 polymer ?
#
loop_
_entity_poly.entity_id
_entity_poly.type
_entity_poly.pdbx_seq_one_letter_code
_entity_poly.pdbx_strand_id
1 'polypeptide(L)'
;MAGDVEIAHLDLADLAGVRKFADSVDRVDVLINNAGVLGLPLTRTADGFEAHMGTNYLGHFALTCLLGDKIKDRAISVVSASYALSRLHIDDLNWHNRKYSKWAAYGESKLAIMLFSCELARRGVRTYMTDPGATDTDITRDTTGLLPWVREHTFRRFPAHSAATGAQSTIQAVTTDLPSGSYLAPRFNQWGKPKVTRLRKKARDPAMARRLWELSVELTGCDWQNSDAG
;
A
#
# COMPACT_ATOMS: atom_id res chain seq x y z
N MET A 1 4.72 -26.47 -10.91
CA MET A 1 3.49 -26.96 -10.25
C MET A 1 2.50 -25.81 -10.28
N ALA A 2 1.30 -26.01 -10.83
CA ALA A 2 0.20 -25.07 -10.61
C ALA A 2 -0.21 -25.26 -9.13
N GLY A 3 -0.17 -24.18 -8.35
CA GLY A 3 -0.69 -24.19 -6.99
C GLY A 3 -2.21 -24.14 -7.00
N ASP A 4 -2.83 -24.55 -5.92
CA ASP A 4 -4.26 -24.34 -5.72
C ASP A 4 -4.54 -22.85 -5.56
N VAL A 5 -5.55 -22.35 -6.27
CA VAL A 5 -5.98 -20.94 -6.23
C VAL A 5 -7.41 -20.90 -5.74
N GLU A 6 -7.61 -20.20 -4.64
CA GLU A 6 -8.94 -19.87 -4.14
C GLU A 6 -9.22 -18.38 -4.40
N ILE A 7 -10.45 -18.08 -4.84
CA ILE A 7 -10.90 -16.71 -5.11
C ILE A 7 -11.98 -16.33 -4.13
N ALA A 8 -11.76 -15.22 -3.41
CA ALA A 8 -12.72 -14.65 -2.48
C ALA A 8 -12.93 -13.15 -2.78
N HIS A 9 -14.15 -12.67 -2.55
CA HIS A 9 -14.49 -11.26 -2.73
C HIS A 9 -14.00 -10.43 -1.54
N LEU A 10 -13.27 -9.35 -1.83
CA LEU A 10 -12.82 -8.37 -0.83
C LEU A 10 -12.86 -6.97 -1.46
N ASP A 11 -13.69 -6.08 -0.90
CA ASP A 11 -13.67 -4.66 -1.22
C ASP A 11 -12.98 -3.87 -0.10
N LEU A 12 -11.82 -3.31 -0.38
CA LEU A 12 -11.06 -2.50 0.57
C LEU A 12 -11.68 -1.11 0.81
N ALA A 13 -12.65 -0.71 0.02
CA ALA A 13 -13.41 0.53 0.19
C ALA A 13 -14.63 0.35 1.13
N ASP A 14 -14.80 -0.82 1.74
CA ASP A 14 -15.86 -1.15 2.69
C ASP A 14 -15.26 -1.88 3.90
N LEU A 15 -15.13 -1.21 5.03
CA LEU A 15 -14.57 -1.80 6.25
C LEU A 15 -15.42 -2.95 6.81
N ALA A 16 -16.72 -2.95 6.59
CA ALA A 16 -17.58 -4.07 7.00
C ALA A 16 -17.25 -5.32 6.18
N GLY A 17 -17.06 -5.17 4.87
CA GLY A 17 -16.59 -6.22 3.98
C GLY A 17 -15.20 -6.73 4.35
N VAL A 18 -14.29 -5.83 4.71
CA VAL A 18 -12.92 -6.19 5.18
C VAL A 18 -12.99 -7.05 6.46
N ARG A 19 -13.83 -6.68 7.44
CA ARG A 19 -14.03 -7.46 8.67
C ARG A 19 -14.52 -8.86 8.37
N LYS A 20 -15.61 -8.95 7.58
CA LYS A 20 -16.20 -10.24 7.19
C LYS A 20 -15.19 -11.15 6.48
N PHE A 21 -14.38 -10.58 5.59
CA PHE A 21 -13.31 -11.32 4.91
C PHE A 21 -12.26 -11.81 5.91
N ALA A 22 -11.76 -10.94 6.80
CA ALA A 22 -10.75 -11.31 7.79
C ALA A 22 -11.25 -12.41 8.74
N ASP A 23 -12.54 -12.41 9.11
CA ASP A 23 -13.15 -13.46 9.93
C ASP A 23 -13.17 -14.82 9.23
N SER A 24 -13.27 -14.85 7.90
CA SER A 24 -13.28 -16.09 7.11
C SER A 24 -11.90 -16.70 6.86
N VAL A 25 -10.83 -16.00 7.24
CA VAL A 25 -9.45 -16.44 7.04
C VAL A 25 -8.89 -17.00 8.35
N ASP A 26 -8.43 -18.25 8.35
CA ASP A 26 -7.87 -18.89 9.55
C ASP A 26 -6.35 -18.69 9.67
N ARG A 27 -5.64 -18.68 8.53
CA ARG A 27 -4.19 -18.61 8.48
C ARG A 27 -3.70 -17.92 7.19
N VAL A 28 -2.67 -17.11 7.33
CA VAL A 28 -1.94 -16.47 6.23
C VAL A 28 -0.45 -16.61 6.49
N ASP A 29 0.31 -17.28 5.63
CA ASP A 29 1.76 -17.30 5.77
C ASP A 29 2.35 -15.96 5.33
N VAL A 30 1.96 -15.46 4.17
CA VAL A 30 2.41 -14.16 3.63
C VAL A 30 1.20 -13.33 3.19
N LEU A 31 1.00 -12.17 3.82
CA LEU A 31 0.02 -11.18 3.37
C LEU A 31 0.65 -10.25 2.34
N ILE A 32 0.02 -10.09 1.18
CA ILE A 32 0.45 -9.13 0.15
C ILE A 32 -0.65 -8.07 -0.06
N ASN A 33 -0.46 -6.90 0.53
CA ASN A 33 -1.31 -5.73 0.36
C ASN A 33 -0.99 -5.06 -0.99
N ASN A 34 -1.57 -5.57 -2.06
CA ASN A 34 -1.26 -5.16 -3.44
C ASN A 34 -2.31 -4.26 -4.06
N ALA A 35 -3.58 -4.46 -3.76
CA ALA A 35 -4.68 -3.73 -4.40
C ALA A 35 -4.56 -2.21 -4.23
N GLY A 36 -5.10 -1.46 -5.17
CA GLY A 36 -5.08 -0.02 -5.08
C GLY A 36 -5.75 0.68 -6.26
N VAL A 37 -6.13 1.91 -6.04
CA VAL A 37 -6.75 2.80 -7.03
C VAL A 37 -5.85 4.00 -7.28
N LEU A 38 -5.94 4.56 -8.49
CA LEU A 38 -5.12 5.68 -8.93
C LEU A 38 -5.94 6.66 -9.78
N GLY A 39 -5.75 7.94 -9.51
CA GLY A 39 -6.23 9.00 -10.39
C GLY A 39 -7.74 9.25 -10.34
N LEU A 40 -8.42 8.77 -9.32
CA LEU A 40 -9.85 8.98 -9.12
C LEU A 40 -10.18 10.45 -8.84
N PRO A 41 -11.34 10.95 -9.26
CA PRO A 41 -11.89 12.20 -8.76
C PRO A 41 -12.14 12.09 -7.25
N LEU A 42 -12.48 13.21 -6.60
CA LEU A 42 -12.86 13.19 -5.19
C LEU A 42 -14.13 12.35 -5.01
N THR A 43 -13.93 11.14 -4.57
CA THR A 43 -14.98 10.17 -4.23
C THR A 43 -14.76 9.64 -2.82
N ARG A 44 -15.80 9.08 -2.22
CA ARG A 44 -15.77 8.54 -0.86
C ARG A 44 -16.00 7.03 -0.86
N THR A 45 -15.33 6.34 0.04
CA THR A 45 -15.60 4.93 0.35
C THR A 45 -16.95 4.79 1.08
N ALA A 46 -17.39 3.56 1.30
CA ALA A 46 -18.60 3.27 2.09
C ALA A 46 -18.53 3.91 3.50
N ASP A 47 -17.31 3.97 4.07
CA ASP A 47 -17.06 4.54 5.40
C ASP A 47 -16.80 6.06 5.37
N GLY A 48 -16.92 6.72 4.22
CA GLY A 48 -16.77 8.16 4.06
C GLY A 48 -15.33 8.66 3.89
N PHE A 49 -14.34 7.79 3.74
CA PHE A 49 -12.94 8.17 3.50
C PHE A 49 -12.72 8.62 2.05
N GLU A 50 -11.74 9.50 1.83
CA GLU A 50 -11.26 9.79 0.47
C GLU A 50 -10.78 8.49 -0.19
N ALA A 51 -11.17 8.25 -1.44
CA ALA A 51 -11.06 6.95 -2.07
C ALA A 51 -9.64 6.37 -2.12
N HIS A 52 -8.60 7.19 -2.39
CA HIS A 52 -7.23 6.69 -2.36
C HIS A 52 -6.77 6.38 -0.93
N MET A 53 -7.08 7.24 0.04
CA MET A 53 -6.72 7.03 1.43
C MET A 53 -7.47 5.83 2.01
N GLY A 54 -8.77 5.73 1.74
CA GLY A 54 -9.60 4.62 2.19
C GLY A 54 -9.16 3.27 1.63
N THR A 55 -9.12 3.15 0.30
CA THR A 55 -8.84 1.87 -0.36
C THR A 55 -7.36 1.47 -0.28
N ASN A 56 -6.43 2.39 -0.63
CA ASN A 56 -5.02 2.03 -0.70
C ASN A 56 -4.39 1.88 0.68
N TYR A 57 -4.89 2.60 1.70
CA TYR A 57 -4.27 2.61 3.01
C TYR A 57 -5.17 2.07 4.13
N LEU A 58 -6.31 2.73 4.46
CA LEU A 58 -7.11 2.37 5.64
C LEU A 58 -7.72 0.96 5.53
N GLY A 59 -8.15 0.55 4.33
CA GLY A 59 -8.63 -0.81 4.09
C GLY A 59 -7.55 -1.87 4.31
N HIS A 60 -6.32 -1.62 3.83
CA HIS A 60 -5.18 -2.50 4.08
C HIS A 60 -4.71 -2.46 5.54
N PHE A 61 -4.75 -1.30 6.19
CA PHE A 61 -4.48 -1.16 7.62
C PHE A 61 -5.44 -2.04 8.42
N ALA A 62 -6.75 -1.88 8.20
CA ALA A 62 -7.79 -2.66 8.87
C ALA A 62 -7.62 -4.16 8.62
N LEU A 63 -7.42 -4.57 7.35
CA LEU A 63 -7.19 -5.98 6.99
C LEU A 63 -5.97 -6.55 7.71
N THR A 64 -4.86 -5.84 7.71
CA THR A 64 -3.62 -6.31 8.34
C THR A 64 -3.80 -6.45 9.86
N CYS A 65 -4.44 -5.47 10.51
CA CYS A 65 -4.71 -5.52 11.96
C CYS A 65 -5.70 -6.65 12.32
N LEU A 66 -6.75 -6.85 11.53
CA LEU A 66 -7.75 -7.90 11.77
C LEU A 66 -7.19 -9.32 11.53
N LEU A 67 -6.29 -9.47 10.59
CA LEU A 67 -5.58 -10.74 10.38
C LEU A 67 -4.53 -11.00 11.49
N GLY A 68 -3.95 -9.96 12.06
CA GLY A 68 -3.12 -9.99 13.27
C GLY A 68 -2.21 -11.23 13.36
N ASP A 69 -2.43 -12.03 14.39
CA ASP A 69 -1.71 -13.28 14.69
C ASP A 69 -1.94 -14.42 13.67
N LYS A 70 -2.95 -14.29 12.81
CA LYS A 70 -3.14 -15.22 11.67
C LYS A 70 -2.01 -15.10 10.64
N ILE A 71 -1.31 -13.94 10.56
CA ILE A 71 -0.14 -13.75 9.69
C ILE A 71 1.07 -14.42 10.34
N LYS A 72 1.59 -15.50 9.72
CA LYS A 72 2.62 -16.35 10.34
C LYS A 72 4.04 -15.98 9.98
N ASP A 73 4.29 -15.38 8.81
CA ASP A 73 5.65 -15.05 8.40
C ASP A 73 5.81 -13.53 8.18
N ARG A 74 5.13 -12.97 7.20
CA ARG A 74 5.36 -11.56 6.83
C ARG A 74 4.16 -10.87 6.21
N ALA A 75 4.16 -9.52 6.28
CA ALA A 75 3.28 -8.66 5.52
C ALA A 75 4.08 -7.84 4.50
N ILE A 76 3.61 -7.77 3.25
CA ILE A 76 4.26 -7.04 2.16
C ILE A 76 3.28 -6.00 1.63
N SER A 77 3.69 -4.74 1.58
CA SER A 77 2.86 -3.65 1.07
C SER A 77 3.40 -3.13 -0.26
N VAL A 78 2.55 -3.10 -1.29
CA VAL A 78 2.89 -2.54 -2.59
C VAL A 78 2.70 -1.02 -2.55
N VAL A 79 3.81 -0.32 -2.72
CA VAL A 79 3.91 1.14 -2.67
C VAL A 79 4.18 1.73 -4.06
N SER A 80 4.57 3.00 -4.14
CA SER A 80 4.96 3.66 -5.38
C SER A 80 5.95 4.79 -5.09
N ALA A 81 6.90 5.02 -5.98
CA ALA A 81 7.83 6.15 -5.92
C ALA A 81 7.12 7.52 -5.83
N SER A 82 5.83 7.60 -6.17
CA SER A 82 5.01 8.82 -6.03
C SER A 82 5.00 9.39 -4.61
N TYR A 83 5.18 8.54 -3.57
CA TYR A 83 5.31 9.00 -2.18
C TYR A 83 6.38 10.06 -2.01
N ALA A 84 7.43 10.00 -2.84
CA ALA A 84 8.59 10.86 -2.73
C ALA A 84 8.27 12.35 -2.99
N LEU A 85 7.23 12.63 -3.76
CA LEU A 85 6.77 13.99 -4.09
C LEU A 85 5.63 14.48 -3.18
N SER A 86 5.03 13.58 -2.39
CA SER A 86 3.85 13.88 -1.58
C SER A 86 4.23 14.29 -0.15
N ARG A 87 3.33 15.00 0.51
CA ARG A 87 3.37 15.33 1.94
C ARG A 87 2.07 14.82 2.58
N LEU A 88 2.18 14.10 3.68
CA LEU A 88 1.00 13.65 4.42
C LEU A 88 0.41 14.80 5.23
N HIS A 89 -0.86 15.11 4.99
CA HIS A 89 -1.62 16.08 5.77
C HIS A 89 -2.46 15.32 6.79
N ILE A 90 -1.84 14.97 7.89
CA ILE A 90 -2.42 14.09 8.92
C ILE A 90 -3.73 14.64 9.51
N ASP A 91 -3.88 15.96 9.54
CA ASP A 91 -5.07 16.63 10.08
C ASP A 91 -6.21 16.76 9.05
N ASP A 92 -5.97 16.33 7.79
CA ASP A 92 -6.96 16.39 6.71
C ASP A 92 -6.76 15.25 5.69
N LEU A 93 -6.71 14.00 6.17
CA LEU A 93 -6.57 12.81 5.32
C LEU A 93 -7.70 12.70 4.28
N ASN A 94 -8.86 13.24 4.62
CA ASN A 94 -10.07 13.16 3.80
C ASN A 94 -10.28 14.33 2.84
N TRP A 95 -9.32 15.27 2.74
CA TRP A 95 -9.42 16.41 1.81
C TRP A 95 -10.68 17.27 2.00
N HIS A 96 -11.04 17.57 3.26
CA HIS A 96 -12.18 18.40 3.56
C HIS A 96 -11.88 19.90 3.42
N ASN A 97 -10.65 20.31 3.77
CA ASN A 97 -10.28 21.72 3.97
C ASN A 97 -9.26 22.25 2.95
N ARG A 98 -9.00 21.52 1.87
CA ARG A 98 -8.03 21.90 0.83
C ARG A 98 -8.50 21.50 -0.57
N LYS A 99 -7.98 22.19 -1.59
CA LYS A 99 -8.30 21.88 -2.99
C LYS A 99 -7.81 20.48 -3.34
N TYR A 100 -8.72 19.65 -3.82
CA TYR A 100 -8.42 18.27 -4.18
C TYR A 100 -7.47 18.16 -5.37
N SER A 101 -6.51 17.25 -5.24
CA SER A 101 -5.62 16.85 -6.32
C SER A 101 -5.49 15.32 -6.29
N LYS A 102 -6.02 14.64 -7.30
CA LYS A 102 -6.01 13.18 -7.40
C LYS A 102 -4.60 12.57 -7.33
N TRP A 103 -3.60 13.28 -7.86
CA TRP A 103 -2.20 12.83 -7.82
C TRP A 103 -1.57 13.00 -6.45
N ALA A 104 -1.88 14.09 -5.77
CA ALA A 104 -1.43 14.30 -4.40
C ALA A 104 -2.11 13.31 -3.46
N ALA A 105 -3.41 13.06 -3.60
CA ALA A 105 -4.16 12.09 -2.80
C ALA A 105 -3.58 10.67 -2.96
N TYR A 106 -3.33 10.26 -4.18
CA TYR A 106 -2.64 8.98 -4.43
C TYR A 106 -1.26 8.92 -3.76
N GLY A 107 -0.41 9.92 -3.98
CA GLY A 107 0.93 9.94 -3.39
C GLY A 107 0.92 10.02 -1.87
N GLU A 108 -0.07 10.69 -1.26
CA GLU A 108 -0.29 10.70 0.20
C GLU A 108 -0.70 9.32 0.71
N SER A 109 -1.60 8.61 0.01
CA SER A 109 -1.96 7.24 0.38
C SER A 109 -0.75 6.30 0.34
N LYS A 110 0.13 6.43 -0.66
CA LYS A 110 1.36 5.63 -0.75
C LYS A 110 2.39 6.01 0.33
N LEU A 111 2.46 7.28 0.74
CA LEU A 111 3.27 7.69 1.89
C LEU A 111 2.72 7.14 3.20
N ALA A 112 1.39 7.12 3.37
CA ALA A 112 0.74 6.52 4.53
C ALA A 112 1.06 5.02 4.66
N ILE A 113 1.01 4.26 3.56
CA ILE A 113 1.40 2.84 3.55
C ILE A 113 2.86 2.65 4.01
N MET A 114 3.79 3.52 3.58
CA MET A 114 5.19 3.40 4.00
C MET A 114 5.37 3.68 5.48
N LEU A 115 4.73 4.71 6.02
CA LEU A 115 4.75 5.03 7.45
C LEU A 115 4.14 3.89 8.27
N PHE A 116 3.01 3.35 7.84
CA PHE A 116 2.37 2.18 8.43
C PHE A 116 3.30 0.97 8.47
N SER A 117 3.91 0.62 7.33
CA SER A 117 4.83 -0.52 7.26
C SER A 117 6.04 -0.34 8.18
N CYS A 118 6.58 0.89 8.29
CA CYS A 118 7.65 1.18 9.24
C CYS A 118 7.20 1.05 10.70
N GLU A 119 5.97 1.44 11.03
CA GLU A 119 5.43 1.28 12.38
C GLU A 119 5.12 -0.18 12.70
N LEU A 120 4.56 -0.91 11.75
CA LEU A 120 4.31 -2.35 11.87
C LEU A 120 5.62 -3.13 12.13
N ALA A 121 6.72 -2.75 11.45
CA ALA A 121 8.05 -3.29 11.73
C ALA A 121 8.53 -3.02 13.16
N ARG A 122 8.26 -1.82 13.70
CA ARG A 122 8.62 -1.47 15.10
C ARG A 122 7.79 -2.24 16.12
N ARG A 123 6.60 -2.69 15.73
CA ARG A 123 5.71 -3.54 16.55
C ARG A 123 6.08 -5.03 16.46
N GLY A 124 7.23 -5.37 15.84
CA GLY A 124 7.76 -6.73 15.79
C GLY A 124 7.31 -7.56 14.60
N VAL A 125 6.47 -7.02 13.72
CA VAL A 125 6.00 -7.76 12.53
C VAL A 125 7.06 -7.72 11.45
N ARG A 126 7.39 -8.86 10.85
CA ARG A 126 8.23 -8.91 9.66
C ARG A 126 7.46 -8.30 8.49
N THR A 127 7.90 -7.16 8.00
CA THR A 127 7.22 -6.44 6.92
C THR A 127 8.16 -5.88 5.89
N TYR A 128 7.73 -5.85 4.63
CA TYR A 128 8.48 -5.28 3.52
C TYR A 128 7.60 -4.36 2.68
N MET A 129 8.23 -3.42 2.02
CA MET A 129 7.60 -2.52 1.05
C MET A 129 8.18 -2.80 -0.33
N THR A 130 7.32 -2.86 -1.36
CA THR A 130 7.75 -3.16 -2.72
C THR A 130 7.20 -2.15 -3.70
N ASP A 131 8.04 -1.67 -4.61
CA ASP A 131 7.64 -0.79 -5.71
C ASP A 131 7.72 -1.59 -7.02
N PRO A 132 6.63 -1.68 -7.79
CA PRO A 132 6.62 -2.37 -9.08
C PRO A 132 7.36 -1.60 -10.18
N GLY A 133 7.70 -0.31 -9.96
CA GLY A 133 8.20 0.57 -11.00
C GLY A 133 7.12 1.01 -11.99
N ALA A 134 7.56 1.42 -13.19
CA ALA A 134 6.66 1.83 -14.28
C ALA A 134 6.05 0.59 -14.96
N THR A 135 4.94 0.09 -14.42
CA THR A 135 4.26 -1.10 -14.91
C THR A 135 3.01 -0.72 -15.68
N ASP A 136 2.79 -1.35 -16.82
CA ASP A 136 1.54 -1.24 -17.57
C ASP A 136 0.51 -2.18 -16.93
N THR A 137 -0.32 -1.59 -16.07
CA THR A 137 -1.39 -2.29 -15.35
C THR A 137 -2.70 -1.54 -15.49
N ASP A 138 -3.80 -2.24 -15.25
CA ASP A 138 -5.17 -1.69 -15.29
C ASP A 138 -5.43 -0.54 -14.29
N ILE A 139 -4.52 -0.28 -13.36
CA ILE A 139 -4.63 0.80 -12.37
C ILE A 139 -4.81 2.19 -13.02
N THR A 140 -4.44 2.34 -14.30
CA THR A 140 -4.61 3.58 -15.06
C THR A 140 -5.83 3.56 -15.99
N ARG A 141 -6.63 2.49 -16.02
CA ARG A 141 -7.74 2.30 -16.96
C ARG A 141 -8.76 3.43 -16.88
N ASP A 142 -9.07 3.88 -15.66
CA ASP A 142 -10.09 4.91 -15.39
C ASP A 142 -9.52 6.33 -15.31
N THR A 143 -8.24 6.54 -15.66
CA THR A 143 -7.63 7.86 -15.59
C THR A 143 -7.99 8.71 -16.81
N THR A 144 -8.54 9.90 -16.56
CA THR A 144 -8.84 10.90 -17.61
C THR A 144 -7.87 12.07 -17.53
N GLY A 145 -7.67 12.79 -18.66
CA GLY A 145 -6.88 14.02 -18.72
C GLY A 145 -5.48 13.85 -19.30
N LEU A 146 -4.50 14.60 -18.78
CA LEU A 146 -3.13 14.68 -19.34
C LEU A 146 -2.32 13.37 -19.22
N LEU A 147 -2.71 12.44 -18.33
CA LEU A 147 -1.96 11.22 -18.10
C LEU A 147 -1.88 10.26 -19.30
N PRO A 148 -2.95 10.04 -20.08
CA PRO A 148 -2.84 9.28 -21.33
C PRO A 148 -1.81 9.88 -22.29
N TRP A 149 -1.77 11.20 -22.41
CA TRP A 149 -0.80 11.92 -23.25
C TRP A 149 0.64 11.80 -22.70
N VAL A 150 0.84 12.01 -21.39
CA VAL A 150 2.15 11.82 -20.73
C VAL A 150 2.59 10.37 -20.85
N ARG A 151 1.67 9.41 -20.65
CA ARG A 151 1.92 7.97 -20.83
C ARG A 151 2.39 7.69 -22.25
N GLU A 152 1.67 8.14 -23.26
CA GLU A 152 1.99 7.93 -24.68
C GLU A 152 3.35 8.53 -25.05
N HIS A 153 3.66 9.75 -24.58
CA HIS A 153 4.89 10.45 -24.93
C HIS A 153 6.10 10.01 -24.09
N THR A 154 5.91 9.66 -22.84
CA THR A 154 6.99 9.23 -21.92
C THR A 154 7.31 7.75 -22.12
N PHE A 155 6.30 6.88 -22.21
CA PHE A 155 6.52 5.45 -22.39
C PHE A 155 6.88 5.05 -23.83
N ARG A 156 6.66 5.90 -24.81
CA ARG A 156 7.23 5.72 -26.17
C ARG A 156 8.76 5.73 -26.17
N ARG A 157 9.38 6.45 -25.22
CA ARG A 157 10.83 6.51 -25.03
C ARG A 157 11.35 5.53 -23.99
N PHE A 158 10.49 5.19 -23.01
CA PHE A 158 10.78 4.25 -21.92
C PHE A 158 9.53 3.39 -21.68
N PRO A 159 9.41 2.24 -22.35
CA PRO A 159 8.22 1.41 -22.28
C PRO A 159 7.96 0.94 -20.85
N ALA A 160 6.69 0.92 -20.45
CA ALA A 160 6.28 0.33 -19.19
C ALA A 160 6.62 -1.17 -19.17
N HIS A 161 6.92 -1.66 -17.98
CA HIS A 161 7.17 -3.09 -17.77
C HIS A 161 5.88 -3.91 -17.89
N SER A 162 6.03 -5.18 -18.27
CA SER A 162 4.95 -6.15 -18.09
C SER A 162 4.59 -6.33 -16.60
N ALA A 163 3.38 -6.78 -16.31
CA ALA A 163 2.96 -7.12 -14.96
C ALA A 163 3.92 -8.12 -14.27
N ALA A 164 4.43 -9.10 -15.05
CA ALA A 164 5.42 -10.07 -14.54
C ALA A 164 6.74 -9.41 -14.10
N THR A 165 7.20 -8.37 -14.81
CA THR A 165 8.39 -7.60 -14.42
C THR A 165 8.10 -6.75 -13.18
N GLY A 166 6.94 -6.12 -13.10
CA GLY A 166 6.51 -5.35 -11.93
C GLY A 166 6.39 -6.20 -10.66
N ALA A 167 5.99 -7.45 -10.79
CA ALA A 167 5.88 -8.38 -9.67
C ALA A 167 7.24 -8.82 -9.07
N GLN A 168 8.36 -8.61 -9.76
CA GLN A 168 9.68 -9.11 -9.31
C GLN A 168 10.09 -8.59 -7.94
N SER A 169 9.81 -7.31 -7.61
CA SER A 169 10.10 -6.74 -6.28
C SER A 169 9.32 -7.46 -5.19
N THR A 170 8.05 -7.78 -5.45
CA THR A 170 7.18 -8.49 -4.51
C THR A 170 7.59 -9.95 -4.37
N ILE A 171 7.90 -10.64 -5.48
CA ILE A 171 8.39 -12.02 -5.46
C ILE A 171 9.69 -12.10 -4.65
N GLN A 172 10.62 -11.17 -4.86
CA GLN A 172 11.86 -11.12 -4.07
C GLN A 172 11.57 -10.89 -2.59
N ALA A 173 10.61 -10.03 -2.23
CA ALA A 173 10.22 -9.79 -0.84
C ALA A 173 9.59 -11.03 -0.18
N VAL A 174 8.89 -11.87 -0.95
CA VAL A 174 8.35 -13.16 -0.47
C VAL A 174 9.47 -14.16 -0.17
N THR A 175 10.48 -14.25 -1.04
CA THR A 175 11.46 -15.35 -1.05
C THR A 175 12.78 -15.03 -0.34
N THR A 176 13.00 -13.76 0.06
CA THR A 176 14.30 -13.34 0.62
C THR A 176 14.14 -12.86 2.05
N ASP A 177 15.04 -13.26 2.94
CA ASP A 177 15.12 -12.70 4.28
C ASP A 177 15.93 -11.42 4.28
N LEU A 178 15.22 -10.35 4.57
CA LEU A 178 15.77 -8.99 4.68
C LEU A 178 15.45 -8.42 6.08
N PRO A 179 16.16 -7.40 6.53
CA PRO A 179 15.75 -6.66 7.73
C PRO A 179 14.31 -6.15 7.59
N SER A 180 13.49 -6.35 8.64
CA SER A 180 12.10 -5.86 8.65
C SER A 180 12.05 -4.36 8.39
N GLY A 181 11.05 -3.90 7.63
CA GLY A 181 10.97 -2.52 7.16
C GLY A 181 11.77 -2.22 5.90
N SER A 182 12.37 -3.23 5.26
CA SER A 182 13.10 -3.04 3.99
C SER A 182 12.19 -2.60 2.86
N TYR A 183 12.72 -1.72 2.00
CA TYR A 183 12.04 -1.24 0.79
C TYR A 183 12.78 -1.72 -0.46
N LEU A 184 12.10 -2.51 -1.28
CA LEU A 184 12.59 -3.02 -2.56
C LEU A 184 11.98 -2.22 -3.71
N ALA A 185 12.83 -1.68 -4.56
CA ALA A 185 12.43 -0.94 -5.74
C ALA A 185 13.34 -1.26 -6.92
N PRO A 186 12.92 -1.04 -8.17
CA PRO A 186 13.78 -1.18 -9.33
C PRO A 186 15.04 -0.30 -9.21
N ARG A 187 16.19 -0.81 -9.67
CA ARG A 187 17.51 -0.18 -9.48
C ARG A 187 17.57 1.28 -9.94
N PHE A 188 16.84 1.62 -11.00
CA PHE A 188 16.80 2.96 -11.59
C PHE A 188 15.46 3.65 -11.32
N ASN A 189 14.87 3.48 -10.12
CA ASN A 189 13.58 3.98 -9.67
C ASN A 189 12.36 3.39 -10.39
N GLN A 190 12.43 3.23 -11.70
CA GLN A 190 11.32 2.74 -12.52
C GLN A 190 11.68 1.48 -13.30
N TRP A 191 12.97 1.20 -13.51
CA TRP A 191 13.47 0.10 -14.33
C TRP A 191 14.63 -0.65 -13.67
N GLY A 192 14.84 -1.88 -14.14
CA GLY A 192 15.95 -2.73 -13.72
C GLY A 192 15.56 -3.70 -12.62
N LYS A 193 16.51 -4.58 -12.26
CA LYS A 193 16.29 -5.59 -11.21
C LYS A 193 15.99 -4.94 -9.87
N PRO A 194 15.12 -5.53 -9.06
CA PRO A 194 14.83 -5.04 -7.71
C PRO A 194 16.10 -4.98 -6.85
N LYS A 195 16.17 -3.96 -5.99
CA LYS A 195 17.19 -3.83 -4.95
C LYS A 195 16.62 -3.19 -3.70
N VAL A 196 17.24 -3.47 -2.56
CA VAL A 196 16.95 -2.74 -1.32
C VAL A 196 17.35 -1.28 -1.51
N THR A 197 16.39 -0.39 -1.29
CA THR A 197 16.50 1.05 -1.52
C THR A 197 16.26 1.80 -0.21
N ARG A 198 17.01 2.87 0.00
CA ARG A 198 16.87 3.68 1.21
C ARG A 198 15.58 4.50 1.19
N LEU A 199 14.81 4.41 2.26
CA LEU A 199 13.63 5.24 2.49
C LEU A 199 14.02 6.71 2.71
N ARG A 200 13.24 7.65 2.14
CA ARG A 200 13.36 9.08 2.47
C ARG A 200 12.96 9.33 3.94
N LYS A 201 13.52 10.36 4.57
CA LYS A 201 13.26 10.67 6.00
C LYS A 201 11.77 10.71 6.35
N LYS A 202 10.94 11.37 5.52
CA LYS A 202 9.50 11.50 5.75
C LYS A 202 8.73 10.17 5.75
N ALA A 203 9.19 9.16 5.02
CA ALA A 203 8.57 7.83 4.96
C ALA A 203 8.96 6.92 6.14
N ARG A 204 9.93 7.33 6.96
CA ARG A 204 10.42 6.61 8.13
C ARG A 204 10.44 7.47 9.40
N ASP A 205 9.71 8.57 9.39
CA ASP A 205 9.53 9.43 10.57
C ASP A 205 8.72 8.69 11.64
N PRO A 206 9.31 8.36 12.80
CA PRO A 206 8.65 7.55 13.81
C PRO A 206 7.52 8.29 14.53
N ALA A 207 7.60 9.61 14.64
CA ALA A 207 6.55 10.39 15.28
C ALA A 207 5.32 10.47 14.38
N MET A 208 5.53 10.75 13.09
CA MET A 208 4.45 10.76 12.11
C MET A 208 3.82 9.37 11.94
N ALA A 209 4.62 8.30 11.94
CA ALA A 209 4.13 6.93 11.81
C ALA A 209 3.23 6.52 12.99
N ARG A 210 3.61 6.85 14.23
CA ARG A 210 2.77 6.61 15.43
C ARG A 210 1.47 7.41 15.38
N ARG A 211 1.55 8.70 15.09
CA ARG A 211 0.37 9.55 15.00
C ARG A 211 -0.61 9.05 13.92
N LEU A 212 -0.07 8.64 12.75
CA LEU A 212 -0.89 8.04 11.70
C LEU A 212 -1.52 6.73 12.15
N TRP A 213 -0.79 5.88 12.87
CA TRP A 213 -1.30 4.64 13.43
C TRP A 213 -2.49 4.91 14.38
N GLU A 214 -2.30 5.78 15.37
CA GLU A 214 -3.34 6.16 16.35
C GLU A 214 -4.60 6.67 15.66
N LEU A 215 -4.45 7.57 14.70
CA LEU A 215 -5.56 8.08 13.89
C LEU A 215 -6.22 6.96 13.07
N SER A 216 -5.45 6.03 12.53
CA SER A 216 -6.01 4.91 11.76
C SER A 216 -6.80 3.95 12.64
N VAL A 217 -6.35 3.71 13.87
CA VAL A 217 -7.12 2.95 14.88
C VAL A 217 -8.45 3.65 15.16
N GLU A 218 -8.43 4.95 15.38
CA GLU A 218 -9.65 5.75 15.61
C GLU A 218 -10.62 5.66 14.42
N LEU A 219 -10.11 5.83 13.19
CA LEU A 219 -10.92 5.85 11.97
C LEU A 219 -11.49 4.47 11.60
N THR A 220 -10.72 3.41 11.82
CA THR A 220 -11.11 2.06 11.38
C THR A 220 -11.69 1.21 12.51
N GLY A 221 -11.45 1.57 13.77
CA GLY A 221 -11.75 0.74 14.93
C GLY A 221 -10.97 -0.57 14.97
N CYS A 222 -9.82 -0.66 14.26
CA CYS A 222 -8.96 -1.83 14.21
C CYS A 222 -7.59 -1.48 14.78
N ASP A 223 -7.00 -2.36 15.59
CA ASP A 223 -5.63 -2.22 16.08
C ASP A 223 -4.90 -3.55 16.00
N TRP A 224 -3.60 -3.49 15.85
CA TRP A 224 -2.74 -4.68 15.90
C TRP A 224 -2.62 -5.14 17.35
N GLN A 225 -3.17 -6.32 17.64
CA GLN A 225 -3.02 -6.95 18.93
C GLN A 225 -1.83 -7.92 18.88
N ASN A 226 -0.81 -7.66 19.69
CA ASN A 226 0.25 -8.63 19.92
C ASN A 226 -0.29 -9.72 20.83
N SER A 227 -0.31 -10.96 20.35
CA SER A 227 -0.69 -12.12 21.17
C SER A 227 0.33 -12.41 22.31
N ASP A 228 1.49 -11.76 22.29
CA ASP A 228 2.59 -11.96 23.26
C ASP A 228 2.56 -11.00 24.46
N ALA A 229 1.45 -10.29 24.70
CA ALA A 229 1.26 -9.42 25.87
C ALA A 229 0.46 -10.15 26.97
N GLY A 230 0.88 -11.38 27.28
CA GLY A 230 0.34 -12.23 28.35
C GLY A 230 1.44 -12.88 29.16
#